data_dc47d55c0447d0a1b3022fa087da9e22
#
_entry.id   dc47d55c0447d0a1b3022fa087da9e22
#
_cell.length_a   1.000
_cell.length_b   1.000
_cell.length_c   1.000
_cell.angle_alpha   90.00
_cell.angle_beta   90.00
_cell.angle_gamma   90.00
#
_symmetry.space_group_name_H-M   'P 1'
#
loop_
_entity.id
_entity.type
_entity.pdbx_description
1 polymer ?
#
loop_
_entity_poly.entity_id
_entity_poly.type
_entity_poly.pdbx_seq_one_letter_code
_entity_poly.pdbx_strand_id
1 'polypeptide(L)'
;VSLLEDGLRKHHFDVMLSNTGSDTGHNGKYISDMADKHVDAIITIGTPFSSETDVRLLCDTARQIPVITINSDYHQPNMYSVVCNEKEGMKMIITALAAKNCHDILYIYDSLTYSGRHKLDGFRQGIRDLNLTEKPELIQQIPRTLDDTEVLIDRLVADGISFDAIVTSEDIFAIGAQRAALRHGKTIPVIGCNNSILAQCATPTITSLDNKLTSLCNAAVHIVTELTGKEPDSVPVRTE
;
A
#
# COMPACT_ATOMS: atom_id res chain seq x y z
N VAL A 1 1.98 -8.06 9.45
CA VAL A 1 1.77 -9.44 9.92
C VAL A 1 1.62 -9.46 11.44
N SER A 2 2.60 -8.97 12.24
CA SER A 2 2.56 -9.04 13.71
C SER A 2 1.28 -8.49 14.34
N LEU A 3 0.78 -7.34 13.88
CA LEU A 3 -0.48 -6.75 14.38
C LEU A 3 -1.69 -7.67 14.16
N LEU A 4 -1.76 -8.36 13.03
CA LEU A 4 -2.82 -9.34 12.75
C LEU A 4 -2.67 -10.56 13.63
N GLU A 5 -1.46 -11.10 13.74
CA GLU A 5 -1.17 -12.26 14.58
C GLU A 5 -1.53 -11.98 16.05
N ASP A 6 -1.09 -10.84 16.59
CA ASP A 6 -1.42 -10.42 17.96
C ASP A 6 -2.93 -10.22 18.15
N GLY A 7 -3.60 -9.64 17.16
CA GLY A 7 -5.05 -9.46 17.17
C GLY A 7 -5.80 -10.80 17.19
N LEU A 8 -5.48 -11.69 16.27
CA LEU A 8 -6.12 -13.00 16.15
C LEU A 8 -5.87 -13.90 17.36
N ARG A 9 -4.65 -13.89 17.92
CA ARG A 9 -4.31 -14.65 19.15
C ARG A 9 -5.12 -14.23 20.36
N LYS A 10 -5.46 -12.92 20.50
CA LYS A 10 -6.35 -12.43 21.57
C LYS A 10 -7.75 -13.02 21.49
N HIS A 11 -8.17 -13.43 20.30
CA HIS A 11 -9.44 -14.12 20.05
C HIS A 11 -9.28 -15.64 19.93
N HIS A 12 -8.17 -16.20 20.45
CA HIS A 12 -7.89 -17.62 20.51
C HIS A 12 -7.81 -18.33 19.15
N PHE A 13 -7.35 -17.61 18.11
CA PHE A 13 -7.01 -18.22 16.83
C PHE A 13 -5.54 -18.66 16.78
N ASP A 14 -5.29 -19.82 16.21
CA ASP A 14 -3.98 -20.20 15.74
C ASP A 14 -3.72 -19.58 14.38
N VAL A 15 -2.52 -19.02 14.17
CA VAL A 15 -2.16 -18.33 12.95
C VAL A 15 -1.09 -19.12 12.20
N MET A 16 -1.39 -19.42 10.94
CA MET A 16 -0.43 -19.98 10.00
C MET A 16 -0.03 -18.94 8.96
N LEU A 17 1.26 -18.71 8.80
CA LEU A 17 1.79 -17.74 7.85
C LEU A 17 2.40 -18.42 6.64
N SER A 18 2.03 -17.97 5.45
CA SER A 18 2.71 -18.29 4.20
C SER A 18 3.22 -17.01 3.55
N ASN A 19 4.50 -16.99 3.21
CA ASN A 19 5.10 -15.89 2.48
C ASN A 19 5.17 -16.26 0.99
N THR A 20 4.42 -15.53 0.16
CA THR A 20 4.35 -15.76 -1.29
C THR A 20 5.53 -15.15 -2.05
N GLY A 21 6.37 -14.35 -1.39
CA GLY A 21 7.46 -13.63 -2.05
C GLY A 21 6.97 -12.51 -2.97
N SER A 22 7.85 -12.06 -3.86
CA SER A 22 7.56 -11.01 -4.84
C SER A 22 7.01 -11.53 -6.17
N ASP A 23 7.11 -12.84 -6.44
CA ASP A 23 6.52 -13.47 -7.64
C ASP A 23 5.02 -13.67 -7.41
N THR A 24 4.20 -12.96 -8.19
CA THR A 24 2.73 -13.02 -8.09
C THR A 24 2.10 -13.97 -9.11
N GLY A 25 2.91 -14.67 -9.91
CA GLY A 25 2.43 -15.44 -11.06
C GLY A 25 1.98 -16.87 -10.75
N HIS A 26 2.42 -17.46 -9.63
CA HIS A 26 2.20 -18.89 -9.33
C HIS A 26 1.97 -19.16 -7.84
N ASN A 27 1.14 -18.34 -7.22
CA ASN A 27 0.90 -18.39 -5.77
C ASN A 27 -0.29 -19.29 -5.37
N GLY A 28 -1.00 -19.89 -6.33
CA GLY A 28 -2.17 -20.72 -6.08
C GLY A 28 -1.93 -21.90 -5.14
N LYS A 29 -0.71 -22.46 -5.12
CA LYS A 29 -0.34 -23.54 -4.17
C LYS A 29 -0.57 -23.15 -2.71
N TYR A 30 -0.33 -21.87 -2.34
CA TYR A 30 -0.53 -21.41 -0.96
C TYR A 30 -2.01 -21.39 -0.59
N ILE A 31 -2.90 -21.11 -1.55
CA ILE A 31 -4.35 -21.16 -1.35
C ILE A 31 -4.78 -22.61 -1.12
N SER A 32 -4.32 -23.54 -1.98
CA SER A 32 -4.62 -24.98 -1.83
C SER A 32 -4.10 -25.54 -0.50
N ASP A 33 -2.86 -25.21 -0.13
CA ASP A 33 -2.25 -25.64 1.12
C ASP A 33 -3.05 -25.17 2.34
N MET A 34 -3.63 -23.96 2.32
CA MET A 34 -4.49 -23.47 3.40
C MET A 34 -5.83 -24.19 3.42
N ALA A 35 -6.45 -24.40 2.26
CA ALA A 35 -7.72 -25.12 2.15
C ALA A 35 -7.58 -26.56 2.65
N ASP A 36 -6.51 -27.26 2.30
CA ASP A 36 -6.23 -28.64 2.73
C ASP A 36 -6.04 -28.75 4.24
N LYS A 37 -5.59 -27.67 4.90
CA LYS A 37 -5.42 -27.61 6.36
C LYS A 37 -6.69 -27.21 7.11
N HIS A 38 -7.81 -27.05 6.41
CA HIS A 38 -9.12 -26.74 6.99
C HIS A 38 -9.11 -25.50 7.89
N VAL A 39 -8.46 -24.43 7.42
CA VAL A 39 -8.44 -23.16 8.14
C VAL A 39 -9.85 -22.52 8.21
N ASP A 40 -10.15 -21.82 9.29
CA ASP A 40 -11.45 -21.15 9.50
C ASP A 40 -11.61 -19.91 8.58
N ALA A 41 -10.51 -19.24 8.23
CA ALA A 41 -10.49 -18.10 7.32
C ALA A 41 -9.11 -17.92 6.68
N ILE A 42 -9.05 -17.22 5.54
CA ILE A 42 -7.80 -16.86 4.87
C ILE A 42 -7.69 -15.33 4.85
N ILE A 43 -6.55 -14.79 5.29
CA ILE A 43 -6.25 -13.36 5.17
C ILE A 43 -5.13 -13.19 4.14
N THR A 44 -5.36 -12.38 3.11
CA THR A 44 -4.33 -12.00 2.13
C THR A 44 -3.92 -10.54 2.33
N ILE A 45 -2.63 -10.24 2.17
CA ILE A 45 -2.10 -8.89 2.34
C ILE A 45 -1.47 -8.43 1.02
N GLY A 46 -1.91 -7.28 0.52
CA GLY A 46 -1.52 -6.76 -0.79
C GLY A 46 -2.22 -7.51 -1.93
N THR A 47 -1.54 -7.65 -3.07
CA THR A 47 -2.07 -8.32 -4.28
C THR A 47 -1.21 -9.54 -4.63
N PRO A 48 -1.15 -10.57 -3.75
CA PRO A 48 -0.29 -11.73 -3.98
C PRO A 48 -0.80 -12.65 -5.11
N PHE A 49 -2.09 -12.54 -5.46
CA PHE A 49 -2.75 -13.35 -6.48
C PHE A 49 -3.23 -12.43 -7.61
N SER A 50 -2.48 -12.37 -8.71
CA SER A 50 -2.77 -11.49 -9.84
C SER A 50 -2.95 -12.24 -11.15
N SER A 51 -2.47 -13.50 -11.27
CA SER A 51 -2.74 -14.33 -12.44
C SER A 51 -4.23 -14.75 -12.46
N GLU A 52 -4.79 -14.91 -13.65
CA GLU A 52 -6.18 -15.34 -13.81
C GLU A 52 -6.44 -16.69 -13.11
N THR A 53 -5.47 -17.60 -13.18
CA THR A 53 -5.56 -18.91 -12.54
C THR A 53 -5.60 -18.80 -11.02
N ASP A 54 -4.71 -17.98 -10.41
CA ASP A 54 -4.66 -17.82 -8.97
C ASP A 54 -5.91 -17.11 -8.45
N VAL A 55 -6.40 -16.08 -9.15
CA VAL A 55 -7.63 -15.37 -8.80
C VAL A 55 -8.83 -16.32 -8.86
N ARG A 56 -8.91 -17.15 -9.91
CA ARG A 56 -9.99 -18.15 -10.02
C ARG A 56 -9.95 -19.14 -8.85
N LEU A 57 -8.77 -19.67 -8.52
CA LEU A 57 -8.60 -20.60 -7.40
C LEU A 57 -8.99 -19.92 -6.07
N LEU A 58 -8.61 -18.68 -5.86
CA LEU A 58 -8.99 -17.92 -4.67
C LEU A 58 -10.51 -17.74 -4.59
N CYS A 59 -11.19 -17.44 -5.71
CA CYS A 59 -12.64 -17.32 -5.78
C CYS A 59 -13.35 -18.65 -5.52
N ASP A 60 -12.79 -19.77 -6.03
CA ASP A 60 -13.36 -21.10 -5.78
C ASP A 60 -13.19 -21.51 -4.30
N THR A 61 -12.05 -21.20 -3.70
CA THR A 61 -11.81 -21.41 -2.27
C THR A 61 -12.73 -20.56 -1.40
N ALA A 62 -13.00 -19.32 -1.81
CA ALA A 62 -13.89 -18.41 -1.10
C ALA A 62 -15.33 -18.93 -0.99
N ARG A 63 -15.74 -19.89 -1.82
CA ARG A 63 -17.08 -20.52 -1.69
C ARG A 63 -17.23 -21.35 -0.41
N GLN A 64 -16.12 -21.79 0.20
CA GLN A 64 -16.12 -22.66 1.37
C GLN A 64 -15.46 -22.01 2.58
N ILE A 65 -14.42 -21.21 2.36
CA ILE A 65 -13.61 -20.56 3.39
C ILE A 65 -13.65 -19.07 3.16
N PRO A 66 -14.09 -18.22 4.13
CA PRO A 66 -14.09 -16.79 3.98
C PRO A 66 -12.68 -16.25 3.73
N VAL A 67 -12.56 -15.34 2.78
CA VAL A 67 -11.29 -14.69 2.43
C VAL A 67 -11.37 -13.21 2.76
N ILE A 68 -10.46 -12.75 3.61
CA ILE A 68 -10.30 -11.35 3.95
C ILE A 68 -9.08 -10.80 3.21
N THR A 69 -9.25 -9.71 2.49
CA THR A 69 -8.18 -9.10 1.71
C THR A 69 -7.81 -7.74 2.28
N ILE A 70 -6.53 -7.49 2.53
CA ILE A 70 -6.02 -6.20 2.99
C ILE A 70 -5.25 -5.55 1.85
N ASN A 71 -5.60 -4.31 1.50
CA ASN A 71 -5.04 -3.56 0.37
C ASN A 71 -5.20 -4.27 -0.98
N SER A 72 -6.29 -5.02 -1.15
CA SER A 72 -6.76 -5.55 -2.43
C SER A 72 -8.27 -5.77 -2.38
N ASP A 73 -8.91 -5.82 -3.54
CA ASP A 73 -10.35 -6.03 -3.66
C ASP A 73 -10.65 -6.84 -4.93
N TYR A 74 -11.34 -7.97 -4.75
CA TYR A 74 -11.70 -8.88 -5.84
C TYR A 74 -13.19 -8.85 -6.18
N HIS A 75 -14.03 -8.14 -5.39
CA HIS A 75 -15.49 -8.01 -5.59
C HIS A 75 -16.21 -9.35 -5.79
N GLN A 76 -15.90 -10.35 -4.98
CA GLN A 76 -16.48 -11.69 -5.07
C GLN A 76 -17.27 -12.08 -3.81
N PRO A 77 -18.27 -12.97 -3.92
CA PRO A 77 -18.99 -13.50 -2.76
C PRO A 77 -18.04 -14.15 -1.73
N ASN A 78 -18.32 -13.94 -0.44
CA ASN A 78 -17.52 -14.44 0.68
C ASN A 78 -16.04 -13.97 0.68
N MET A 79 -15.79 -12.85 -0.02
CA MET A 79 -14.53 -12.14 0.03
C MET A 79 -14.77 -10.73 0.61
N TYR A 80 -14.02 -10.38 1.63
CA TYR A 80 -14.19 -9.15 2.40
C TYR A 80 -12.94 -8.31 2.26
N SER A 81 -13.08 -7.10 1.74
CA SER A 81 -11.95 -6.21 1.45
C SER A 81 -11.81 -5.14 2.53
N VAL A 82 -10.61 -5.03 3.07
CA VAL A 82 -10.21 -3.97 4.00
C VAL A 82 -9.19 -3.10 3.32
N VAL A 83 -9.59 -1.88 2.95
CA VAL A 83 -8.76 -0.97 2.17
C VAL A 83 -8.74 0.42 2.78
N CYS A 84 -7.67 1.18 2.56
CA CYS A 84 -7.65 2.60 2.83
C CYS A 84 -7.91 3.40 1.53
N ASN A 85 -8.41 4.63 1.68
CA ASN A 85 -8.67 5.49 0.52
C ASN A 85 -7.39 6.20 0.07
N GLU A 86 -6.44 5.44 -0.48
CA GLU A 86 -5.14 5.93 -0.94
C GLU A 86 -5.28 6.97 -2.06
N LYS A 87 -6.32 6.82 -2.89
CA LYS A 87 -6.60 7.78 -3.96
C LYS A 87 -6.88 9.18 -3.41
N GLU A 88 -7.75 9.28 -2.40
CA GLU A 88 -8.06 10.56 -1.77
C GLU A 88 -6.86 11.10 -0.98
N GLY A 89 -6.13 10.21 -0.28
CA GLY A 89 -4.90 10.59 0.42
C GLY A 89 -3.86 11.22 -0.50
N MET A 90 -3.66 10.66 -1.70
CA MET A 90 -2.75 11.23 -2.69
C MET A 90 -3.24 12.59 -3.21
N LYS A 91 -4.55 12.77 -3.46
CA LYS A 91 -5.13 14.07 -3.82
C LYS A 91 -4.88 15.12 -2.75
N MET A 92 -5.05 14.76 -1.47
CA MET A 92 -4.75 15.65 -0.35
C MET A 92 -3.29 16.09 -0.33
N ILE A 93 -2.35 15.20 -0.60
CA ILE A 93 -0.92 15.52 -0.72
C ILE A 93 -0.69 16.57 -1.82
N ILE A 94 -1.22 16.31 -3.02
CA ILE A 94 -1.05 17.24 -4.16
C ILE A 94 -1.65 18.61 -3.84
N THR A 95 -2.83 18.64 -3.23
CA THR A 95 -3.47 19.89 -2.79
C THR A 95 -2.60 20.66 -1.79
N ALA A 96 -2.00 19.95 -0.81
CA ALA A 96 -1.13 20.56 0.18
C ALA A 96 0.18 21.09 -0.43
N LEU A 97 0.74 20.41 -1.43
CA LEU A 97 1.94 20.85 -2.15
C LEU A 97 1.64 22.06 -3.05
N ALA A 98 0.53 22.05 -3.77
CA ALA A 98 0.11 23.19 -4.59
C ALA A 98 -0.12 24.46 -3.74
N ALA A 99 -0.69 24.33 -2.55
CA ALA A 99 -0.84 25.42 -1.59
C ALA A 99 0.51 26.00 -1.11
N LYS A 100 1.60 25.25 -1.29
CA LYS A 100 2.99 25.72 -1.04
C LYS A 100 3.70 26.19 -2.32
N ASN A 101 2.95 26.42 -3.40
CA ASN A 101 3.45 26.80 -4.72
C ASN A 101 4.35 25.74 -5.38
N CYS A 102 4.15 24.45 -5.06
CA CYS A 102 4.79 23.36 -5.79
C CYS A 102 3.89 22.97 -6.97
N HIS A 103 4.46 22.99 -8.18
CA HIS A 103 3.73 22.75 -9.44
C HIS A 103 4.35 21.64 -10.27
N ASP A 104 5.65 21.40 -10.15
CA ASP A 104 6.42 20.37 -10.85
C ASP A 104 6.75 19.22 -9.88
N ILE A 105 5.75 18.36 -9.65
CA ILE A 105 5.82 17.33 -8.64
C ILE A 105 6.30 16.01 -9.25
N LEU A 106 7.46 15.54 -8.82
CA LEU A 106 7.99 14.21 -9.17
C LEU A 106 7.25 13.13 -8.41
N TYR A 107 6.70 12.12 -9.11
CA TYR A 107 6.10 10.94 -8.51
C TYR A 107 6.94 9.70 -8.77
N ILE A 108 7.28 8.94 -7.72
CA ILE A 108 8.10 7.72 -7.79
C ILE A 108 7.30 6.53 -7.25
N TYR A 109 7.26 5.44 -8.02
CA TYR A 109 6.57 4.21 -7.64
C TYR A 109 7.28 2.97 -8.19
N ASP A 110 6.93 1.77 -7.67
CA ASP A 110 7.52 0.50 -8.11
C ASP A 110 6.56 -0.34 -8.96
N SER A 111 5.32 -0.49 -8.53
CA SER A 111 4.40 -1.46 -9.11
C SER A 111 2.96 -0.95 -9.14
N LEU A 112 2.20 -1.49 -10.11
CA LEU A 112 0.78 -1.19 -10.28
C LEU A 112 -0.10 -2.28 -9.63
N THR A 113 0.17 -2.61 -8.38
CA THR A 113 -0.74 -3.38 -7.53
C THR A 113 -2.06 -2.64 -7.32
N TYR A 114 -3.04 -3.21 -6.62
CA TYR A 114 -4.26 -2.49 -6.25
C TYR A 114 -3.94 -1.14 -5.60
N SER A 115 -3.14 -1.14 -4.53
CA SER A 115 -2.67 0.05 -3.84
C SER A 115 -1.88 0.99 -4.76
N GLY A 116 -0.91 0.46 -5.52
CA GLY A 116 -0.08 1.26 -6.44
C GLY A 116 -0.91 2.00 -7.50
N ARG A 117 -1.94 1.34 -8.08
CA ARG A 117 -2.87 2.00 -9.01
C ARG A 117 -3.66 3.13 -8.35
N HIS A 118 -4.23 2.89 -7.16
CA HIS A 118 -5.00 3.91 -6.45
C HIS A 118 -4.16 5.13 -6.08
N LYS A 119 -2.90 4.92 -5.67
CA LYS A 119 -1.95 6.01 -5.41
C LYS A 119 -1.65 6.81 -6.69
N LEU A 120 -1.31 6.14 -7.80
CA LEU A 120 -1.05 6.80 -9.07
C LEU A 120 -2.28 7.55 -9.62
N ASP A 121 -3.46 6.93 -9.54
CA ASP A 121 -4.71 7.55 -9.95
C ASP A 121 -5.05 8.78 -9.11
N GLY A 122 -4.81 8.71 -7.80
CA GLY A 122 -4.98 9.84 -6.88
C GLY A 122 -4.02 10.98 -7.18
N PHE A 123 -2.74 10.66 -7.45
CA PHE A 123 -1.74 11.63 -7.90
C PHE A 123 -2.21 12.35 -9.17
N ARG A 124 -2.54 11.60 -10.22
CA ARG A 124 -3.01 12.16 -11.50
C ARG A 124 -4.30 12.97 -11.35
N GLN A 125 -5.22 12.47 -10.51
CA GLN A 125 -6.47 13.21 -10.26
C GLN A 125 -6.19 14.52 -9.54
N GLY A 126 -5.31 14.54 -8.54
CA GLY A 126 -4.90 15.77 -7.85
C GLY A 126 -4.26 16.79 -8.78
N ILE A 127 -3.38 16.36 -9.69
CA ILE A 127 -2.79 17.21 -10.72
C ILE A 127 -3.88 17.83 -11.61
N ARG A 128 -4.86 17.03 -12.09
CA ARG A 128 -5.96 17.52 -12.93
C ARG A 128 -6.91 18.46 -12.20
N ASP A 129 -7.32 18.12 -10.98
CA ASP A 129 -8.27 18.91 -10.18
C ASP A 129 -7.76 20.33 -9.91
N LEU A 130 -6.43 20.50 -9.86
CA LEU A 130 -5.78 21.79 -9.64
C LEU A 130 -5.29 22.46 -10.93
N ASN A 131 -5.64 21.91 -12.11
CA ASN A 131 -5.18 22.38 -13.41
C ASN A 131 -3.65 22.50 -13.53
N LEU A 132 -2.91 21.64 -12.82
CA LEU A 132 -1.47 21.51 -12.99
C LEU A 132 -1.15 20.69 -14.25
N THR A 133 0.05 20.87 -14.80
CA THR A 133 0.47 20.13 -15.98
C THR A 133 1.06 18.78 -15.56
N GLU A 134 0.45 17.68 -16.02
CA GLU A 134 1.07 16.33 -15.89
C GLU A 134 2.24 16.22 -16.86
N LYS A 135 3.44 16.07 -16.33
CA LYS A 135 4.68 15.89 -17.09
C LYS A 135 5.10 14.41 -17.04
N PRO A 136 5.09 13.68 -18.17
CA PRO A 136 5.42 12.25 -18.17
C PRO A 136 6.81 11.95 -17.58
N GLU A 137 7.78 12.84 -17.78
CA GLU A 137 9.14 12.73 -17.24
C GLU A 137 9.19 12.86 -15.71
N LEU A 138 8.14 13.35 -15.07
CA LEU A 138 8.01 13.43 -13.62
C LEU A 138 7.24 12.25 -13.01
N ILE A 139 6.88 11.23 -13.79
CA ILE A 139 6.24 10.00 -13.29
C ILE A 139 7.19 8.83 -13.56
N GLN A 140 7.87 8.37 -12.53
CA GLN A 140 8.98 7.42 -12.65
C GLN A 140 8.68 6.10 -11.94
N GLN A 141 8.82 5.01 -12.70
CA GLN A 141 8.74 3.65 -12.17
C GLN A 141 10.14 3.07 -12.03
N ILE A 142 10.50 2.65 -10.82
CA ILE A 142 11.82 2.08 -10.51
C ILE A 142 11.68 0.89 -9.54
N PRO A 143 12.69 0.02 -9.43
CA PRO A 143 12.74 -1.00 -8.38
C PRO A 143 12.65 -0.38 -6.98
N ARG A 144 12.04 -1.11 -6.03
CA ARG A 144 11.86 -0.64 -4.65
C ARG A 144 13.14 -0.75 -3.85
N THR A 145 14.11 0.08 -4.17
CA THR A 145 15.36 0.19 -3.42
C THR A 145 15.72 1.65 -3.15
N LEU A 146 16.56 1.85 -2.14
CA LEU A 146 17.08 3.16 -1.81
C LEU A 146 18.06 3.63 -2.88
N ASP A 147 18.94 2.75 -3.33
CA ASP A 147 20.00 3.06 -4.31
C ASP A 147 19.41 3.45 -5.68
N ASP A 148 18.42 2.70 -6.19
CA ASP A 148 17.75 3.03 -7.46
C ASP A 148 17.07 4.40 -7.39
N THR A 149 16.56 4.77 -6.22
CA THR A 149 15.94 6.09 -6.02
C THR A 149 17.00 7.19 -6.07
N GLU A 150 18.14 7.00 -5.41
CA GLU A 150 19.22 7.97 -5.43
C GLU A 150 19.77 8.16 -6.85
N VAL A 151 19.99 7.05 -7.57
CA VAL A 151 20.43 7.06 -8.98
C VAL A 151 19.40 7.79 -9.88
N LEU A 152 18.10 7.57 -9.67
CA LEU A 152 17.06 8.29 -10.40
C LEU A 152 17.17 9.79 -10.20
N ILE A 153 17.25 10.27 -8.95
CA ILE A 153 17.35 11.70 -8.67
C ILE A 153 18.61 12.31 -9.26
N ASP A 154 19.76 11.62 -9.13
CA ASP A 154 21.04 12.07 -9.70
C ASP A 154 20.93 12.22 -11.22
N ARG A 155 20.29 11.26 -11.90
CA ARG A 155 20.04 11.32 -13.35
C ARG A 155 19.14 12.48 -13.74
N LEU A 156 17.99 12.66 -13.07
CA LEU A 156 17.03 13.74 -13.38
C LEU A 156 17.68 15.11 -13.24
N VAL A 157 18.51 15.31 -12.21
CA VAL A 157 19.27 16.54 -12.00
C VAL A 157 20.32 16.75 -13.10
N ALA A 158 21.06 15.70 -13.48
CA ALA A 158 22.07 15.77 -14.55
C ALA A 158 21.42 16.09 -15.90
N ASP A 159 20.23 15.57 -16.17
CA ASP A 159 19.44 15.82 -17.39
C ASP A 159 18.75 17.20 -17.39
N GLY A 160 18.90 17.99 -16.33
CA GLY A 160 18.31 19.31 -16.20
C GLY A 160 16.79 19.31 -16.00
N ILE A 161 16.21 18.18 -15.62
CA ILE A 161 14.77 18.06 -15.35
C ILE A 161 14.46 18.74 -14.03
N SER A 162 13.56 19.75 -14.10
CA SER A 162 13.14 20.53 -12.94
C SER A 162 11.96 19.91 -12.22
N PHE A 163 12.06 19.84 -10.89
CA PHE A 163 10.96 19.49 -9.99
C PHE A 163 11.11 20.27 -8.68
N ASP A 164 9.98 20.59 -8.06
CA ASP A 164 9.89 21.44 -6.85
C ASP A 164 9.30 20.69 -5.64
N ALA A 165 8.83 19.46 -5.84
CA ALA A 165 8.45 18.54 -4.78
C ALA A 165 8.60 17.08 -5.25
N ILE A 166 8.69 16.15 -4.31
CA ILE A 166 8.74 14.70 -4.58
C ILE A 166 7.65 14.02 -3.75
N VAL A 167 6.86 13.17 -4.41
CA VAL A 167 5.88 12.29 -3.78
C VAL A 167 6.21 10.86 -4.17
N THR A 168 6.13 9.94 -3.22
CA THR A 168 6.51 8.55 -3.48
C THR A 168 5.44 7.57 -3.02
N SER A 169 5.34 6.43 -3.68
CA SER A 169 4.39 5.37 -3.31
C SER A 169 4.77 4.64 -2.01
N GLU A 170 6.03 4.74 -1.59
CA GLU A 170 6.61 4.05 -0.43
C GLU A 170 7.62 4.94 0.28
N ASP A 171 7.74 4.81 1.62
CA ASP A 171 8.66 5.63 2.42
C ASP A 171 10.14 5.40 2.08
N ILE A 172 10.51 4.19 1.64
CA ILE A 172 11.90 3.89 1.26
C ILE A 172 12.35 4.75 0.09
N PHE A 173 11.48 5.02 -0.88
CA PHE A 173 11.76 5.94 -1.97
C PHE A 173 11.94 7.37 -1.47
N ALA A 174 11.08 7.79 -0.52
CA ALA A 174 11.17 9.14 0.05
C ALA A 174 12.51 9.37 0.74
N ILE A 175 13.04 8.37 1.44
CA ILE A 175 14.36 8.46 2.08
C ILE A 175 15.46 8.62 1.05
N GLY A 176 15.48 7.78 0.00
CA GLY A 176 16.47 7.88 -1.09
C GLY A 176 16.38 9.23 -1.80
N ALA A 177 15.16 9.65 -2.14
CA ALA A 177 14.89 10.94 -2.79
C ALA A 177 15.35 12.13 -1.93
N GLN A 178 15.07 12.12 -0.62
CA GLN A 178 15.50 13.17 0.30
C GLN A 178 17.03 13.26 0.37
N ARG A 179 17.70 12.11 0.52
CA ARG A 179 19.18 12.06 0.57
C ARG A 179 19.81 12.62 -0.70
N ALA A 180 19.33 12.18 -1.86
CA ALA A 180 19.85 12.65 -3.14
C ALA A 180 19.53 14.14 -3.36
N ALA A 181 18.31 14.61 -3.09
CA ALA A 181 17.96 16.01 -3.19
C ALA A 181 18.88 16.90 -2.35
N LEU A 182 19.15 16.51 -1.10
CA LEU A 182 20.07 17.24 -0.21
C LEU A 182 21.50 17.27 -0.75
N ARG A 183 22.02 16.18 -1.33
CA ARG A 183 23.35 16.16 -1.98
C ARG A 183 23.44 17.18 -3.11
N HIS A 184 22.34 17.40 -3.85
CA HIS A 184 22.26 18.41 -4.91
C HIS A 184 21.90 19.81 -4.41
N GLY A 185 21.91 20.04 -3.09
CA GLY A 185 21.57 21.35 -2.50
C GLY A 185 20.10 21.72 -2.65
N LYS A 186 19.20 20.77 -2.97
CA LYS A 186 17.76 21.01 -3.10
C LYS A 186 17.07 20.80 -1.75
N THR A 187 16.46 21.85 -1.24
CA THR A 187 15.59 21.79 -0.06
C THR A 187 14.15 21.91 -0.50
N ILE A 188 13.57 20.79 -0.92
CA ILE A 188 12.20 20.68 -1.44
C ILE A 188 11.38 19.70 -0.60
N PRO A 189 10.04 19.81 -0.58
CA PRO A 189 9.17 18.84 0.09
C PRO A 189 9.36 17.44 -0.50
N VAL A 190 9.54 16.45 0.38
CA VAL A 190 9.55 15.03 0.03
C VAL A 190 8.51 14.33 0.89
N ILE A 191 7.55 13.64 0.25
CA ILE A 191 6.44 12.98 0.93
C ILE A 191 6.42 11.51 0.56
N GLY A 192 6.44 10.65 1.59
CA GLY A 192 6.31 9.20 1.49
C GLY A 192 4.87 8.71 1.64
N CYS A 193 4.71 7.41 1.59
CA CYS A 193 3.46 6.71 1.90
C CYS A 193 3.73 5.52 2.83
N ASN A 194 2.73 5.20 3.64
CA ASN A 194 2.57 4.12 4.61
C ASN A 194 2.91 4.47 6.06
N ASN A 195 3.52 5.63 6.33
CA ASN A 195 3.94 6.07 7.68
C ASN A 195 4.70 4.95 8.43
N SER A 196 5.61 4.31 7.72
CA SER A 196 6.41 3.20 8.24
C SER A 196 7.44 3.67 9.28
N ILE A 197 7.99 2.71 10.01
CA ILE A 197 9.10 2.99 10.93
C ILE A 197 10.29 3.65 10.22
N LEU A 198 10.48 3.38 8.92
CA LEU A 198 11.55 3.99 8.13
C LEU A 198 11.36 5.51 8.02
N ALA A 199 10.13 5.98 7.77
CA ALA A 199 9.83 7.41 7.69
C ALA A 199 10.05 8.10 9.04
N GLN A 200 9.68 7.45 10.14
CA GLN A 200 9.81 7.97 11.49
C GLN A 200 11.27 8.03 11.96
N CYS A 201 12.10 7.06 11.58
CA CYS A 201 13.52 6.97 11.96
C CYS A 201 14.46 7.73 11.01
N ALA A 202 13.98 8.23 9.88
CA ALA A 202 14.79 9.01 8.96
C ALA A 202 15.25 10.34 9.57
N THR A 203 16.37 10.85 9.13
CA THR A 203 16.93 12.14 9.57
C THR A 203 17.26 13.00 8.35
N PRO A 204 16.56 14.11 8.14
CA PRO A 204 15.30 14.53 8.80
C PRO A 204 14.17 13.51 8.63
N THR A 205 13.19 13.51 9.53
CA THR A 205 12.01 12.63 9.42
C THR A 205 11.24 12.90 8.11
N ILE A 206 10.67 11.85 7.52
CA ILE A 206 9.87 11.94 6.30
C ILE A 206 8.41 12.21 6.66
N THR A 207 7.81 13.24 6.06
CA THR A 207 6.35 13.39 6.04
C THR A 207 5.78 12.25 5.21
N SER A 208 4.84 11.48 5.75
CA SER A 208 4.30 10.30 5.08
C SER A 208 2.78 10.23 5.20
N LEU A 209 2.12 9.77 4.15
CA LEU A 209 0.69 9.43 4.17
C LEU A 209 0.50 8.20 5.06
N ASP A 210 -0.30 8.36 6.11
CA ASP A 210 -0.63 7.26 7.02
C ASP A 210 -1.80 6.43 6.48
N ASN A 211 -1.52 5.20 6.08
CA ASN A 211 -2.53 4.24 5.61
C ASN A 211 -3.30 3.55 6.74
N LYS A 212 -3.16 4.01 7.99
CA LYS A 212 -3.89 3.49 9.15
C LYS A 212 -3.76 1.98 9.35
N LEU A 213 -2.55 1.47 9.24
CA LEU A 213 -2.26 0.03 9.28
C LEU A 213 -2.91 -0.68 10.49
N THR A 214 -2.88 -0.06 11.68
CA THR A 214 -3.51 -0.63 12.88
C THR A 214 -5.02 -0.77 12.70
N SER A 215 -5.69 0.23 12.12
CA SER A 215 -7.13 0.19 11.87
C SER A 215 -7.49 -0.87 10.83
N LEU A 216 -6.70 -1.01 9.76
CA LEU A 216 -6.87 -2.06 8.75
C LEU A 216 -6.75 -3.45 9.38
N CYS A 217 -5.73 -3.68 10.20
CA CYS A 217 -5.54 -4.95 10.88
C CYS A 217 -6.68 -5.26 11.86
N ASN A 218 -7.12 -4.29 12.65
CA ASN A 218 -8.23 -4.47 13.58
C ASN A 218 -9.54 -4.78 12.84
N ALA A 219 -9.83 -4.11 11.73
CA ALA A 219 -11.00 -4.40 10.90
C ALA A 219 -10.95 -5.82 10.33
N ALA A 220 -9.79 -6.26 9.85
CA ALA A 220 -9.64 -7.62 9.34
C ALA A 220 -9.84 -8.68 10.44
N VAL A 221 -9.28 -8.46 11.63
CA VAL A 221 -9.50 -9.35 12.80
C VAL A 221 -10.98 -9.40 13.17
N HIS A 222 -11.64 -8.25 13.24
CA HIS A 222 -13.07 -8.16 13.56
C HIS A 222 -13.93 -8.96 12.56
N ILE A 223 -13.68 -8.83 11.25
CA ILE A 223 -14.37 -9.60 10.23
C ILE A 223 -14.19 -11.11 10.45
N VAL A 224 -12.95 -11.56 10.74
CA VAL A 224 -12.70 -12.99 11.02
C VAL A 224 -13.49 -13.45 12.22
N THR A 225 -13.48 -12.70 13.32
CA THR A 225 -14.18 -13.08 14.57
C THR A 225 -15.69 -13.15 14.36
N GLU A 226 -16.29 -12.19 13.65
CA GLU A 226 -17.72 -12.23 13.31
C GLU A 226 -18.10 -13.45 12.45
N LEU A 227 -17.33 -13.71 11.40
CA LEU A 227 -17.62 -14.81 10.45
C LEU A 227 -17.47 -16.19 11.07
N THR A 228 -16.58 -16.36 12.05
CA THR A 228 -16.32 -17.64 12.70
C THR A 228 -17.12 -17.84 13.99
N GLY A 229 -17.88 -16.83 14.43
CA GLY A 229 -18.68 -16.90 15.67
C GLY A 229 -17.85 -17.04 16.95
N LYS A 230 -16.56 -16.69 16.92
CA LYS A 230 -15.64 -16.75 18.08
C LYS A 230 -15.54 -15.42 18.84
N GLU A 231 -16.52 -14.51 18.70
CA GLU A 231 -16.54 -13.30 19.51
C GLU A 231 -16.94 -13.62 20.96
N PRO A 232 -16.22 -13.10 21.95
CA PRO A 232 -16.77 -12.94 23.30
C PRO A 232 -17.87 -11.85 23.20
N ASP A 233 -19.03 -12.11 23.77
CA ASP A 233 -20.22 -11.25 23.81
C ASP A 233 -19.87 -9.74 23.76
N SER A 234 -19.88 -9.12 22.58
CA SER A 234 -19.59 -7.71 22.41
C SER A 234 -20.47 -7.05 21.34
N VAL A 235 -20.96 -5.89 21.70
CA VAL A 235 -21.83 -4.97 20.98
C VAL A 235 -21.33 -4.66 19.56
N PRO A 236 -22.17 -4.66 18.51
CA PRO A 236 -21.76 -4.36 17.16
C PRO A 236 -21.28 -2.91 17.02
N VAL A 237 -20.02 -2.72 16.66
CA VAL A 237 -19.46 -1.41 16.28
C VAL A 237 -19.78 -1.16 14.81
N ARG A 238 -20.69 -0.23 14.54
CA ARG A 238 -20.89 0.30 13.19
C ARG A 238 -19.72 1.22 12.86
N THR A 239 -18.95 0.90 11.86
CA THR A 239 -17.99 1.82 11.23
C THR A 239 -18.70 2.53 10.07
N GLU A 240 -18.91 3.84 10.22
CA GLU A 240 -19.25 4.76 9.13
C GLU A 240 -17.98 5.18 8.38
#